data_e20a3c52cc4d27613faa3b7c5abc6b0a
#
_entry.id   e20a3c52cc4d27613faa3b7c5abc6b0a
#
_cell.length_a   1.000
_cell.length_b   1.000
_cell.length_c   1.000
_cell.angle_alpha   90.00
_cell.angle_beta   90.00
_cell.angle_gamma   90.00
#
_symmetry.space_group_name_H-M   'P 1'
#
loop_
_entity.id
_entity.type
_entity.pdbx_description
1 polymer ?
#
loop_
_entity_poly.entity_id
_entity_poly.type
_entity_poly.pdbx_seq_one_letter_code
_entity_poly.pdbx_strand_id
1 'polypeptide(L)'
;MKAAPSIALARTSRAACKVKAYASNEEILTTKAAQEALQYKLFNEASRSPSKSLPSEFTFIDLFAGIGGMRLGFESIGGKCVFTSEWDIHAAKTYEENFGEKPQGDITKISTKEIPEFDVLLAGFPCQPFSSIGKRQGFKHSTQGTLFYDVVRILEDKKPKAFLLENVRGLITHNEGETFSVIIEALKELGYVVSHQILDASDYGVPQLRKRIYIVGYLPEKCSPTARNFCFPQSKNKKIGIGKYIESGIEGHSISKHLQQSYLFKINDGRPLIVDKTTSTPTKTLVATYHKIQRLTGTFVMDDITGLRLLSQNECKALMGFPKEFKISVSRTQMYRQFGNSVAVPVIKSIAENMKEAILK
;
A
#
# COMPACT_ATOMS: atom_id res chain seq x y z
N MET A 1 -12.01 9.24 83.96
CA MET A 1 -10.94 10.19 83.55
C MET A 1 -10.69 10.06 82.08
N LYS A 2 -10.82 11.21 81.44
CA LYS A 2 -10.38 11.57 80.08
C LYS A 2 -11.12 10.94 78.86
N ALA A 3 -11.92 11.79 78.31
CA ALA A 3 -12.56 11.73 77.03
C ALA A 3 -11.59 11.69 75.86
N ALA A 4 -12.01 11.09 74.78
CA ALA A 4 -11.42 11.31 73.45
C ALA A 4 -12.55 11.65 72.45
N PRO A 5 -12.30 12.52 71.47
CA PRO A 5 -13.34 13.23 70.74
C PRO A 5 -13.82 12.49 69.47
N SER A 6 -15.05 12.80 69.16
CA SER A 6 -15.77 12.40 67.96
C SER A 6 -15.08 12.91 66.68
N ILE A 7 -14.93 12.07 65.69
CA ILE A 7 -14.61 12.45 64.33
C ILE A 7 -15.85 12.37 63.50
N ALA A 8 -16.37 13.54 63.12
CA ALA A 8 -17.32 13.70 62.04
C ALA A 8 -16.58 13.55 60.73
N LEU A 9 -16.85 12.52 59.96
CA LEU A 9 -16.32 12.36 58.63
C LEU A 9 -17.39 12.57 57.57
N ALA A 10 -17.07 13.50 56.76
CA ALA A 10 -17.84 14.03 55.65
C ALA A 10 -18.51 12.98 54.74
N ARG A 11 -19.80 13.09 54.63
CA ARG A 11 -20.62 12.55 53.53
C ARG A 11 -20.59 13.57 52.35
N THR A 12 -19.50 13.59 51.55
CA THR A 12 -19.51 14.30 50.25
C THR A 12 -18.52 13.65 49.32
N SER A 13 -18.92 12.57 48.65
CA SER A 13 -18.24 12.14 47.39
C SER A 13 -18.97 11.03 46.61
N ARG A 14 -20.28 10.85 46.79
CA ARG A 14 -21.06 9.89 45.98
C ARG A 14 -22.00 10.51 44.96
N ALA A 15 -22.04 11.82 44.83
CA ALA A 15 -22.89 12.52 43.85
C ALA A 15 -22.18 12.93 42.57
N ALA A 16 -20.84 12.91 42.50
CA ALA A 16 -20.08 13.36 41.33
C ALA A 16 -19.70 12.24 40.32
N CYS A 17 -20.09 10.99 40.57
CA CYS A 17 -19.71 9.87 39.70
C CYS A 17 -20.89 9.29 38.90
N LYS A 18 -22.07 9.92 38.90
CA LYS A 18 -23.27 9.43 38.19
C LYS A 18 -23.76 10.32 37.04
N VAL A 19 -23.01 11.30 36.57
CA VAL A 19 -23.43 12.17 35.45
C VAL A 19 -22.53 12.02 34.22
N LYS A 20 -21.72 10.95 34.13
CA LYS A 20 -20.88 10.67 32.94
C LYS A 20 -21.21 9.40 32.17
N ALA A 21 -22.42 8.95 32.25
CA ALA A 21 -22.81 7.74 31.53
C ALA A 21 -24.22 7.86 30.95
N TYR A 22 -24.43 8.81 30.03
CA TYR A 22 -25.55 8.76 29.05
C TYR A 22 -25.32 9.89 28.04
N ALA A 23 -24.17 9.87 27.34
CA ALA A 23 -24.14 10.41 26.00
C ALA A 23 -24.79 9.33 25.12
N SER A 24 -25.90 9.67 24.47
CA SER A 24 -26.64 8.76 23.62
C SER A 24 -25.69 8.24 22.52
N ASN A 25 -25.89 6.99 22.09
CA ASN A 25 -25.10 6.40 20.98
C ASN A 25 -25.13 7.27 19.70
N GLU A 26 -26.13 8.13 19.55
CA GLU A 26 -26.24 9.11 18.47
C GLU A 26 -25.25 10.28 18.60
N GLU A 27 -24.97 10.79 19.80
CA GLU A 27 -23.97 11.86 19.99
C GLU A 27 -22.54 11.34 19.82
N ILE A 28 -22.28 10.08 20.20
CA ILE A 28 -20.98 9.44 19.97
C ILE A 28 -20.79 9.14 18.47
N LEU A 29 -21.84 8.75 17.76
CA LEU A 29 -21.83 8.53 16.31
C LEU A 29 -21.66 9.83 15.53
N THR A 30 -22.33 10.92 15.96
CA THR A 30 -22.18 12.24 15.34
C THR A 30 -20.81 12.87 15.59
N THR A 31 -20.21 12.72 16.77
CA THR A 31 -18.85 13.18 17.06
C THR A 31 -17.80 12.41 16.28
N LYS A 32 -17.96 11.11 16.11
CA LYS A 32 -17.05 10.27 15.34
C LYS A 32 -17.15 10.54 13.84
N ALA A 33 -18.35 10.66 13.31
CA ALA A 33 -18.58 11.06 11.92
C ALA A 33 -18.08 12.48 11.64
N ALA A 34 -18.23 13.42 12.59
CA ALA A 34 -17.69 14.77 12.48
C ALA A 34 -16.14 14.79 12.53
N GLN A 35 -15.52 13.95 13.36
CA GLN A 35 -14.07 13.79 13.37
C GLN A 35 -13.54 13.12 12.09
N GLU A 36 -14.22 12.12 11.58
CA GLU A 36 -13.88 11.48 10.30
C GLU A 36 -14.08 12.47 9.13
N ALA A 37 -15.13 13.28 9.14
CA ALA A 37 -15.37 14.32 8.16
C ALA A 37 -14.36 15.47 8.25
N LEU A 38 -13.95 15.86 9.45
CA LEU A 38 -12.91 16.87 9.67
C LEU A 38 -11.53 16.37 9.22
N GLN A 39 -11.20 15.12 9.54
CA GLN A 39 -9.96 14.47 9.11
C GLN A 39 -9.92 14.30 7.58
N TYR A 40 -11.08 14.00 6.98
CA TYR A 40 -11.27 13.95 5.52
C TYR A 40 -11.16 15.34 4.87
N LYS A 41 -11.70 16.38 5.52
CA LYS A 41 -11.61 17.77 5.06
C LYS A 41 -10.18 18.30 5.14
N LEU A 42 -9.48 18.05 6.23
CA LEU A 42 -8.06 18.42 6.41
C LEU A 42 -7.16 17.69 5.40
N PHE A 43 -7.44 16.43 5.08
CA PHE A 43 -6.73 15.69 4.05
C PHE A 43 -6.98 16.28 2.65
N ASN A 44 -8.22 16.69 2.35
CA ASN A 44 -8.59 17.28 1.06
C ASN A 44 -8.13 18.75 0.91
N GLU A 45 -8.10 19.52 1.98
CA GLU A 45 -7.58 20.91 1.95
C GLU A 45 -6.06 20.94 1.78
N ALA A 46 -5.33 19.96 2.35
CA ALA A 46 -3.91 19.77 2.06
C ALA A 46 -3.62 19.40 0.60
N SER A 47 -4.60 18.83 -0.11
CA SER A 47 -4.48 18.41 -1.52
C SER A 47 -4.91 19.52 -2.53
N ARG A 48 -5.52 20.62 -2.09
CA ARG A 48 -6.16 21.63 -2.98
C ARG A 48 -5.51 23.00 -3.01
N SER A 49 -4.59 23.31 -2.13
CA SER A 49 -3.89 24.59 -2.15
C SER A 49 -2.54 24.43 -2.85
N PRO A 50 -2.11 25.36 -3.72
CA PRO A 50 -0.70 25.61 -3.91
C PRO A 50 -0.23 26.34 -2.62
N SER A 51 -0.23 25.60 -1.50
CA SER A 51 0.28 26.09 -0.24
C SER A 51 1.78 26.25 -0.38
N LYS A 52 2.34 27.33 0.16
CA LYS A 52 3.76 27.40 0.53
C LYS A 52 4.10 26.05 1.14
N SER A 53 4.81 25.20 0.38
CA SER A 53 5.18 23.86 0.82
C SER A 53 5.91 24.02 2.14
N LEU A 54 5.39 23.42 3.19
CA LEU A 54 6.19 23.14 4.37
C LEU A 54 7.48 22.49 3.86
N PRO A 55 8.65 22.87 4.36
CA PRO A 55 9.89 22.23 3.92
C PRO A 55 9.71 20.71 4.05
N SER A 56 9.96 20.00 2.96
CA SER A 56 9.89 18.54 2.96
C SER A 56 10.87 18.01 4.00
N GLU A 57 10.41 17.10 4.84
CA GLU A 57 11.24 16.55 5.90
C GLU A 57 12.33 15.62 5.34
N PHE A 58 12.08 15.00 4.19
CA PHE A 58 13.00 14.14 3.45
C PHE A 58 12.58 14.02 1.98
N THR A 59 13.51 13.55 1.13
CA THR A 59 13.27 13.33 -0.29
C THR A 59 13.28 11.84 -0.63
N PHE A 60 12.54 11.46 -1.68
CA PHE A 60 12.55 10.08 -2.16
C PHE A 60 12.42 10.00 -3.68
N ILE A 61 12.83 8.85 -4.23
CA ILE A 61 12.57 8.46 -5.61
C ILE A 61 11.63 7.26 -5.65
N ASP A 62 10.82 7.14 -6.72
CA ASP A 62 9.86 6.04 -6.92
C ASP A 62 10.15 5.32 -8.25
N LEU A 63 10.73 4.13 -8.17
CA LEU A 63 11.10 3.30 -9.32
C LEU A 63 10.02 2.25 -9.58
N PHE A 64 9.76 1.97 -10.86
CA PHE A 64 8.64 1.11 -11.26
C PHE A 64 7.32 1.58 -10.67
N ALA A 65 7.13 2.89 -10.69
CA ALA A 65 6.16 3.61 -9.87
C ALA A 65 4.70 3.22 -10.15
N GLY A 66 4.42 2.61 -11.29
CA GLY A 66 3.06 2.26 -11.69
C GLY A 66 2.18 3.52 -11.72
N ILE A 67 1.14 3.50 -10.91
CA ILE A 67 0.24 4.65 -10.74
C ILE A 67 0.52 5.46 -9.45
N GLY A 68 1.70 5.31 -8.84
CA GLY A 68 2.13 6.13 -7.70
C GLY A 68 1.62 5.69 -6.32
N GLY A 69 1.29 4.42 -6.15
CA GLY A 69 0.80 3.93 -4.84
C GLY A 69 1.81 4.06 -3.71
N MET A 70 3.12 3.86 -3.97
CA MET A 70 4.18 4.08 -2.99
C MET A 70 4.36 5.57 -2.71
N ARG A 71 4.36 6.42 -3.74
CA ARG A 71 4.42 7.86 -3.62
C ARG A 71 3.33 8.40 -2.71
N LEU A 72 2.06 8.01 -2.89
CA LEU A 72 0.96 8.43 -2.03
C LEU A 72 1.23 8.13 -0.55
N GLY A 73 1.79 6.96 -0.25
CA GLY A 73 2.14 6.59 1.12
C GLY A 73 3.21 7.49 1.73
N PHE A 74 4.29 7.78 0.99
CA PHE A 74 5.41 8.59 1.48
C PHE A 74 5.12 10.09 1.50
N GLU A 75 4.39 10.62 0.52
CA GLU A 75 3.93 12.02 0.53
C GLU A 75 2.98 12.30 1.71
N SER A 76 2.15 11.31 2.10
CA SER A 76 1.22 11.46 3.24
C SER A 76 1.91 11.67 4.60
N ILE A 77 3.22 11.43 4.69
CA ILE A 77 4.03 11.62 5.90
C ILE A 77 5.07 12.75 5.78
N GLY A 78 4.98 13.58 4.72
CA GLY A 78 5.84 14.74 4.50
C GLY A 78 7.06 14.52 3.62
N GLY A 79 7.18 13.36 2.96
CA GLY A 79 8.21 13.11 1.95
C GLY A 79 7.92 13.87 0.65
N LYS A 80 8.99 14.23 -0.08
CA LYS A 80 8.92 14.84 -1.41
C LYS A 80 9.51 13.90 -2.45
N CYS A 81 8.71 13.53 -3.46
CA CYS A 81 9.22 12.82 -4.63
C CYS A 81 10.09 13.76 -5.48
N VAL A 82 11.31 13.35 -5.79
CA VAL A 82 12.26 14.14 -6.59
C VAL A 82 12.63 13.47 -7.92
N PHE A 83 12.27 12.20 -8.08
CA PHE A 83 12.50 11.46 -9.32
C PHE A 83 11.54 10.25 -9.39
N THR A 84 11.04 9.96 -10.59
CA THR A 84 10.13 8.83 -10.84
C THR A 84 10.45 8.16 -12.16
N SER A 85 10.41 6.83 -12.17
CA SER A 85 10.56 6.02 -13.38
C SER A 85 9.41 5.03 -13.52
N GLU A 86 8.76 5.03 -14.71
CA GLU A 86 7.72 4.09 -15.12
C GLU A 86 7.72 3.96 -16.65
N TRP A 87 7.81 2.76 -17.16
CA TRP A 87 7.91 2.51 -18.61
C TRP A 87 6.56 2.27 -19.32
N ASP A 88 5.55 1.78 -18.56
CA ASP A 88 4.21 1.55 -19.12
C ASP A 88 3.52 2.89 -19.39
N ILE A 89 3.26 3.16 -20.68
CA ILE A 89 2.71 4.45 -21.12
C ILE A 89 1.33 4.76 -20.52
N HIS A 90 0.53 3.73 -20.20
CA HIS A 90 -0.78 3.91 -19.59
C HIS A 90 -0.68 4.21 -18.11
N ALA A 91 0.27 3.55 -17.41
CA ALA A 91 0.56 3.85 -16.02
C ALA A 91 1.16 5.25 -15.88
N ALA A 92 2.13 5.61 -16.72
CA ALA A 92 2.74 6.94 -16.76
C ALA A 92 1.70 8.05 -17.01
N LYS A 93 0.72 7.82 -17.91
CA LYS A 93 -0.39 8.75 -18.13
C LYS A 93 -1.22 8.96 -16.88
N THR A 94 -1.63 7.87 -16.21
CA THR A 94 -2.39 7.94 -14.96
C THR A 94 -1.59 8.64 -13.86
N TYR A 95 -0.29 8.38 -13.79
CA TYR A 95 0.62 9.04 -12.86
C TYR A 95 0.68 10.55 -13.10
N GLU A 96 0.92 10.97 -14.33
CA GLU A 96 0.98 12.39 -14.72
C GLU A 96 -0.32 13.15 -14.40
N GLU A 97 -1.48 12.54 -14.65
CA GLU A 97 -2.79 13.13 -14.34
C GLU A 97 -3.03 13.38 -12.85
N ASN A 98 -2.37 12.61 -11.97
CA ASN A 98 -2.56 12.72 -10.53
C ASN A 98 -1.47 13.54 -9.83
N PHE A 99 -0.24 13.51 -10.34
CA PHE A 99 0.90 14.16 -9.69
C PHE A 99 1.43 15.38 -10.45
N GLY A 100 0.93 15.63 -11.68
CA GLY A 100 1.31 16.79 -12.48
C GLY A 100 2.72 16.70 -13.11
N GLU A 101 3.37 15.54 -13.01
CA GLU A 101 4.69 15.30 -13.58
C GLU A 101 4.75 13.92 -14.27
N LYS A 102 5.45 13.87 -15.41
CA LYS A 102 5.61 12.65 -16.18
C LYS A 102 6.79 11.83 -15.68
N PRO A 103 6.62 10.52 -15.40
CA PRO A 103 7.74 9.63 -15.09
C PRO A 103 8.78 9.56 -16.22
N GLN A 104 10.04 9.36 -15.86
CA GLN A 104 11.20 9.37 -16.78
C GLN A 104 11.31 8.12 -17.69
N GLY A 105 10.32 7.23 -17.68
CA GLY A 105 10.33 6.06 -18.56
C GLY A 105 11.16 4.89 -18.02
N ASP A 106 11.87 4.21 -18.93
CA ASP A 106 12.59 2.95 -18.65
C ASP A 106 13.89 3.19 -17.86
N ILE A 107 13.90 2.76 -16.60
CA ILE A 107 15.05 2.95 -15.68
C ILE A 107 16.34 2.31 -16.19
N THR A 108 16.25 1.25 -17.00
CA THR A 108 17.45 0.59 -17.55
C THR A 108 18.24 1.48 -18.51
N LYS A 109 17.62 2.54 -19.02
CA LYS A 109 18.19 3.50 -19.96
C LYS A 109 18.65 4.80 -19.31
N ILE A 110 18.41 4.96 -18.01
CA ILE A 110 18.72 6.18 -17.27
C ILE A 110 20.01 5.99 -16.51
N SER A 111 20.97 6.92 -16.73
CA SER A 111 22.22 6.95 -15.97
C SER A 111 21.93 7.36 -14.52
N THR A 112 22.67 6.79 -13.57
CA THR A 112 22.60 7.22 -12.16
C THR A 112 22.95 8.69 -11.98
N LYS A 113 23.79 9.26 -12.86
CA LYS A 113 24.13 10.69 -12.87
C LYS A 113 22.93 11.61 -13.14
N GLU A 114 21.93 11.12 -13.86
CA GLU A 114 20.69 11.86 -14.15
C GLU A 114 19.70 11.84 -12.98
N ILE A 115 19.89 10.93 -12.03
CA ILE A 115 19.07 10.82 -10.84
C ILE A 115 19.58 11.80 -9.78
N PRO A 116 18.74 12.71 -9.25
CA PRO A 116 19.15 13.65 -8.20
C PRO A 116 19.54 12.91 -6.90
N GLU A 117 20.11 13.63 -5.94
CA GLU A 117 20.31 13.11 -4.59
C GLU A 117 18.96 12.99 -3.86
N PHE A 118 18.82 11.94 -3.01
CA PHE A 118 17.60 11.63 -2.30
C PHE A 118 17.89 10.82 -1.03
N ASP A 119 16.93 10.84 -0.09
CA ASP A 119 17.06 10.12 1.18
C ASP A 119 16.57 8.68 1.11
N VAL A 120 15.49 8.40 0.34
CA VAL A 120 14.84 7.08 0.30
C VAL A 120 14.60 6.60 -1.13
N LEU A 121 14.96 5.35 -1.42
CA LEU A 121 14.60 4.67 -2.66
C LEU A 121 13.36 3.80 -2.44
N LEU A 122 12.32 4.03 -3.24
CA LEU A 122 11.12 3.18 -3.30
C LEU A 122 11.13 2.36 -4.59
N ALA A 123 10.82 1.05 -4.50
CA ALA A 123 10.69 0.23 -5.71
C ALA A 123 9.76 -0.97 -5.52
N GLY A 124 8.69 -1.04 -6.31
CA GLY A 124 7.88 -2.22 -6.53
C GLY A 124 8.37 -2.98 -7.76
N PHE A 125 9.53 -3.61 -7.68
CA PHE A 125 10.16 -4.23 -8.85
C PHE A 125 9.46 -5.53 -9.26
N PRO A 126 9.35 -5.84 -10.58
CA PRO A 126 8.70 -7.05 -11.04
C PRO A 126 9.49 -8.31 -10.67
N CYS A 127 8.78 -9.38 -10.29
CA CYS A 127 9.36 -10.69 -10.06
C CYS A 127 9.70 -11.33 -11.41
N GLN A 128 10.89 -11.09 -11.92
CA GLN A 128 11.43 -11.78 -13.09
C GLN A 128 12.30 -12.95 -12.63
N PRO A 129 12.28 -14.09 -13.34
CA PRO A 129 13.17 -15.18 -13.02
C PRO A 129 14.63 -14.70 -13.18
N PHE A 130 15.41 -14.92 -12.15
CA PHE A 130 16.87 -14.78 -12.21
C PHE A 130 17.42 -15.97 -13.02
N SER A 131 17.22 -15.97 -14.34
CA SER A 131 17.75 -17.00 -15.20
C SER A 131 19.28 -16.89 -15.19
N SER A 132 19.94 -17.93 -14.67
CA SER A 132 21.40 -18.14 -14.68
C SER A 132 22.22 -17.08 -13.92
N ILE A 133 21.99 -16.94 -12.61
CA ILE A 133 23.06 -16.43 -11.74
C ILE A 133 24.11 -17.53 -11.65
N GLY A 134 25.20 -17.35 -12.38
CA GLY A 134 26.36 -18.25 -12.33
C GLY A 134 26.86 -18.37 -10.89
N LYS A 135 27.02 -19.61 -10.43
CA LYS A 135 27.57 -19.93 -9.12
C LYS A 135 28.88 -19.15 -8.89
N ARG A 136 28.94 -18.34 -7.83
CA ARG A 136 30.17 -17.93 -7.13
C ARG A 136 31.18 -17.00 -7.81
N GLN A 137 30.78 -16.08 -8.64
CA GLN A 137 31.64 -14.92 -8.95
C GLN A 137 30.87 -13.67 -8.54
N GLY A 138 31.32 -12.99 -7.48
CA GLY A 138 30.66 -11.88 -6.82
C GLY A 138 29.97 -10.87 -7.76
N PHE A 139 29.04 -10.08 -7.24
CA PHE A 139 28.14 -9.16 -7.95
C PHE A 139 28.77 -8.29 -9.07
N LYS A 140 30.09 -8.24 -9.15
CA LYS A 140 30.85 -7.41 -10.10
C LYS A 140 30.81 -7.87 -11.55
N HIS A 141 30.37 -9.07 -11.89
CA HIS A 141 30.63 -9.59 -13.25
C HIS A 141 29.52 -10.37 -13.97
N SER A 142 28.32 -10.50 -13.48
CA SER A 142 27.30 -11.15 -14.32
C SER A 142 25.90 -10.68 -14.00
N THR A 143 25.26 -10.40 -15.05
CA THR A 143 23.83 -10.39 -15.32
C THR A 143 23.23 -9.01 -15.54
N GLN A 144 23.51 -8.48 -16.68
CA GLN A 144 22.54 -7.71 -17.44
C GLN A 144 21.26 -8.55 -17.53
N GLY A 145 20.13 -8.10 -17.00
CA GLY A 145 18.86 -8.71 -17.34
C GLY A 145 17.76 -8.77 -16.28
N THR A 146 17.99 -8.41 -15.04
CA THR A 146 16.85 -8.30 -14.10
C THR A 146 16.76 -6.87 -13.55
N LEU A 147 15.53 -6.35 -13.50
CA LEU A 147 15.26 -4.98 -13.04
C LEU A 147 15.65 -4.73 -11.57
N PHE A 148 15.88 -5.79 -10.78
CA PHE A 148 16.45 -5.67 -9.44
C PHE A 148 17.89 -5.14 -9.47
N TYR A 149 18.69 -5.44 -10.50
CA TYR A 149 20.05 -4.90 -10.60
C TYR A 149 20.07 -3.39 -10.90
N ASP A 150 19.00 -2.85 -11.48
CA ASP A 150 18.85 -1.40 -11.60
C ASP A 150 18.62 -0.74 -10.24
N VAL A 151 17.94 -1.43 -9.33
CA VAL A 151 17.85 -1.00 -7.92
C VAL A 151 19.24 -1.03 -7.27
N VAL A 152 19.98 -2.15 -7.43
CA VAL A 152 21.31 -2.33 -6.84
C VAL A 152 22.29 -1.24 -7.32
N ARG A 153 22.39 -0.99 -8.64
CA ARG A 153 23.30 0.04 -9.18
C ARG A 153 23.01 1.44 -8.68
N ILE A 154 21.72 1.78 -8.47
CA ILE A 154 21.32 3.09 -7.94
C ILE A 154 21.64 3.16 -6.45
N LEU A 155 21.39 2.09 -5.67
CA LEU A 155 21.77 2.03 -4.26
C LEU A 155 23.29 2.11 -4.06
N GLU A 156 24.07 1.47 -4.94
CA GLU A 156 25.55 1.48 -4.90
C GLU A 156 26.12 2.88 -5.17
N ASP A 157 25.59 3.56 -6.19
CA ASP A 157 26.10 4.88 -6.63
C ASP A 157 25.61 6.00 -5.70
N LYS A 158 24.31 6.03 -5.38
CA LYS A 158 23.68 7.11 -4.61
C LYS A 158 23.75 6.93 -3.11
N LYS A 159 23.80 5.70 -2.63
CA LYS A 159 23.85 5.37 -1.19
C LYS A 159 22.83 6.16 -0.35
N PRO A 160 21.49 6.12 -0.70
CA PRO A 160 20.49 6.82 0.09
C PRO A 160 20.47 6.32 1.54
N LYS A 161 19.90 7.10 2.46
CA LYS A 161 19.75 6.72 3.88
C LYS A 161 19.02 5.39 4.04
N ALA A 162 17.96 5.20 3.24
CA ALA A 162 17.11 4.02 3.33
C ALA A 162 16.49 3.62 1.98
N PHE A 163 15.89 2.43 1.96
CA PHE A 163 15.03 2.00 0.87
C PHE A 163 13.82 1.20 1.38
N LEU A 164 12.75 1.19 0.61
CA LEU A 164 11.63 0.28 0.71
C LEU A 164 11.43 -0.44 -0.63
N LEU A 165 11.54 -1.76 -0.60
CA LEU A 165 11.25 -2.62 -1.75
C LEU A 165 9.99 -3.44 -1.49
N GLU A 166 9.16 -3.64 -2.52
CA GLU A 166 7.97 -4.49 -2.47
C GLU A 166 8.02 -5.56 -3.54
N ASN A 167 7.48 -6.75 -3.21
CA ASN A 167 7.28 -7.80 -4.20
C ASN A 167 6.17 -8.76 -3.78
N VAL A 168 5.80 -9.69 -4.67
CA VAL A 168 4.86 -10.77 -4.36
C VAL A 168 5.43 -11.71 -3.29
N ARG A 169 4.55 -12.26 -2.42
CA ARG A 169 4.95 -13.22 -1.39
C ARG A 169 5.77 -14.41 -1.95
N GLY A 170 5.45 -14.84 -3.18
CA GLY A 170 6.11 -15.97 -3.84
C GLY A 170 7.61 -15.78 -4.07
N LEU A 171 8.13 -14.55 -3.99
CA LEU A 171 9.56 -14.26 -4.10
C LEU A 171 10.39 -15.03 -3.06
N ILE A 172 9.86 -15.23 -1.84
CA ILE A 172 10.58 -15.93 -0.76
C ILE A 172 10.85 -17.40 -1.10
N THR A 173 9.93 -18.03 -1.80
CA THR A 173 10.03 -19.46 -2.16
C THR A 173 10.46 -19.69 -3.61
N HIS A 174 10.70 -18.60 -4.35
CA HIS A 174 11.14 -18.70 -5.74
C HIS A 174 12.51 -19.35 -5.82
N ASN A 175 12.63 -20.36 -6.71
CA ASN A 175 13.85 -21.15 -6.86
C ASN A 175 14.38 -21.66 -5.50
N GLU A 176 13.51 -22.37 -4.74
CA GLU A 176 13.82 -22.94 -3.42
C GLU A 176 14.36 -21.93 -2.39
N GLY A 177 14.06 -20.63 -2.58
CA GLY A 177 14.52 -19.53 -1.72
C GLY A 177 15.84 -18.88 -2.17
N GLU A 178 16.55 -19.44 -3.14
CA GLU A 178 17.83 -18.89 -3.64
C GLU A 178 17.68 -17.45 -4.13
N THR A 179 16.61 -17.17 -4.89
CA THR A 179 16.36 -15.81 -5.41
C THR A 179 16.29 -14.77 -4.30
N PHE A 180 15.56 -15.10 -3.23
CA PHE A 180 15.41 -14.17 -2.10
C PHE A 180 16.72 -14.01 -1.33
N SER A 181 17.47 -15.08 -1.12
CA SER A 181 18.79 -15.03 -0.47
C SER A 181 19.75 -14.12 -1.23
N VAL A 182 19.82 -14.25 -2.56
CA VAL A 182 20.66 -13.40 -3.42
C VAL A 182 20.27 -11.92 -3.30
N ILE A 183 18.98 -11.60 -3.28
CA ILE A 183 18.51 -10.21 -3.10
C ILE A 183 18.98 -9.67 -1.75
N ILE A 184 18.79 -10.41 -0.67
CA ILE A 184 19.16 -9.97 0.68
C ILE A 184 20.69 -9.83 0.82
N GLU A 185 21.45 -10.76 0.28
CA GLU A 185 22.94 -10.72 0.28
C GLU A 185 23.45 -9.49 -0.47
N ALA A 186 22.95 -9.24 -1.69
CA ALA A 186 23.30 -8.06 -2.47
C ALA A 186 23.09 -6.75 -1.72
N LEU A 187 21.92 -6.61 -1.07
CA LEU A 187 21.60 -5.41 -0.30
C LEU A 187 22.51 -5.24 0.93
N LYS A 188 22.90 -6.35 1.59
CA LYS A 188 23.84 -6.34 2.71
C LYS A 188 25.27 -6.02 2.29
N GLU A 189 25.72 -6.52 1.14
CA GLU A 189 27.05 -6.22 0.57
C GLU A 189 27.22 -4.73 0.27
N LEU A 190 26.14 -4.01 -0.05
CA LEU A 190 26.12 -2.55 -0.17
C LEU A 190 26.23 -1.79 1.16
N GLY A 191 26.28 -2.50 2.30
CA GLY A 191 26.38 -1.92 3.65
C GLY A 191 25.05 -1.69 4.35
N TYR A 192 23.91 -2.04 3.75
CA TYR A 192 22.61 -1.84 4.38
C TYR A 192 22.31 -2.88 5.47
N VAL A 193 21.77 -2.41 6.58
CA VAL A 193 21.05 -3.26 7.54
C VAL A 193 19.67 -3.51 6.99
N VAL A 194 19.33 -4.80 6.74
CA VAL A 194 18.13 -5.18 6.00
C VAL A 194 17.16 -5.96 6.88
N SER A 195 15.91 -5.54 6.88
CA SER A 195 14.79 -6.24 7.52
C SER A 195 13.71 -6.53 6.50
N HIS A 196 12.95 -7.61 6.67
CA HIS A 196 11.85 -7.93 5.78
C HIS A 196 10.68 -8.57 6.51
N GLN A 197 9.46 -8.38 6.00
CA GLN A 197 8.24 -8.97 6.55
C GLN A 197 7.16 -9.12 5.48
N ILE A 198 6.36 -10.18 5.60
CA ILE A 198 5.12 -10.33 4.83
C ILE A 198 4.01 -9.60 5.57
N LEU A 199 3.34 -8.65 4.89
CA LEU A 199 2.17 -7.97 5.41
C LEU A 199 0.95 -8.28 4.54
N ASP A 200 -0.22 -8.40 5.17
CA ASP A 200 -1.50 -8.58 4.48
C ASP A 200 -2.28 -7.25 4.49
N ALA A 201 -2.62 -6.73 3.31
CA ALA A 201 -3.32 -5.46 3.18
C ALA A 201 -4.63 -5.40 3.97
N SER A 202 -5.32 -6.54 4.14
CA SER A 202 -6.56 -6.63 4.93
C SER A 202 -6.39 -6.24 6.41
N ASP A 203 -5.16 -6.26 6.92
CA ASP A 203 -4.84 -5.87 8.30
C ASP A 203 -4.59 -4.36 8.45
N TYR A 204 -4.58 -3.63 7.33
CA TYR A 204 -4.26 -2.19 7.25
C TYR A 204 -5.43 -1.33 6.73
N GLY A 205 -6.66 -1.82 6.86
CA GLY A 205 -7.86 -1.01 6.60
C GLY A 205 -8.35 -1.02 5.15
N VAL A 206 -7.95 -2.00 4.34
CA VAL A 206 -8.53 -2.24 3.02
C VAL A 206 -9.27 -3.59 2.98
N PRO A 207 -10.38 -3.72 2.23
CA PRO A 207 -11.18 -4.93 2.22
C PRO A 207 -10.63 -5.98 1.23
N GLN A 208 -9.31 -6.22 1.26
CA GLN A 208 -8.64 -7.13 0.32
C GLN A 208 -7.57 -7.97 1.01
N LEU A 209 -7.62 -9.29 0.83
CA LEU A 209 -6.54 -10.21 1.18
C LEU A 209 -5.43 -10.08 0.13
N ARG A 210 -4.36 -9.34 0.48
CA ARG A 210 -3.21 -9.12 -0.42
C ARG A 210 -1.92 -9.20 0.38
N LYS A 211 -1.28 -10.36 0.35
CA LYS A 211 0.01 -10.59 1.01
C LYS A 211 1.16 -10.21 0.09
N ARG A 212 2.06 -9.37 0.60
CA ARG A 212 3.27 -8.92 -0.09
C ARG A 212 4.45 -8.99 0.85
N ILE A 213 5.64 -9.26 0.28
CA ILE A 213 6.89 -9.09 1.00
C ILE A 213 7.33 -7.63 0.88
N TYR A 214 7.71 -7.05 2.00
CA TYR A 214 8.31 -5.73 2.10
C TYR A 214 9.71 -5.88 2.66
N ILE A 215 10.69 -5.20 2.04
CA ILE A 215 12.09 -5.22 2.43
C ILE A 215 12.50 -3.79 2.70
N VAL A 216 12.92 -3.49 3.93
CA VAL A 216 13.42 -2.18 4.35
C VAL A 216 14.89 -2.30 4.67
N GLY A 217 15.69 -1.39 4.16
CA GLY A 217 17.10 -1.28 4.49
C GLY A 217 17.49 0.15 4.84
N TYR A 218 18.52 0.30 5.67
CA TYR A 218 19.10 1.59 6.00
C TYR A 218 20.62 1.49 6.14
N LEU A 219 21.32 2.60 5.83
CA LEU A 219 22.77 2.73 6.04
C LEU A 219 23.04 3.25 7.46
N PRO A 220 23.70 2.47 8.33
CA PRO A 220 23.93 2.87 9.73
C PRO A 220 24.70 4.19 9.86
N GLU A 221 25.65 4.45 8.97
CA GLU A 221 26.48 5.66 8.96
C GLU A 221 25.72 6.94 8.55
N LYS A 222 24.56 6.80 7.91
CA LYS A 222 23.71 7.93 7.46
C LYS A 222 22.47 8.14 8.33
N CYS A 223 22.26 7.29 9.32
CA CYS A 223 21.07 7.30 10.16
C CYS A 223 21.43 7.49 11.65
N SER A 224 20.47 7.98 12.43
CA SER A 224 20.64 8.05 13.87
C SER A 224 20.67 6.64 14.50
N PRO A 225 21.21 6.48 15.72
CA PRO A 225 21.21 5.19 16.44
C PRO A 225 19.80 4.58 16.60
N THR A 226 18.75 5.38 16.49
CA THR A 226 17.35 4.92 16.55
C THR A 226 16.96 4.03 15.38
N ALA A 227 17.69 4.08 14.27
CA ALA A 227 17.42 3.25 13.09
C ALA A 227 17.41 1.74 13.40
N ARG A 228 18.23 1.30 14.37
CA ARG A 228 18.23 -0.10 14.85
C ARG A 228 16.93 -0.54 15.52
N ASN A 229 16.07 0.40 15.90
CA ASN A 229 14.78 0.14 16.53
C ASN A 229 13.65 0.02 15.47
N PHE A 230 13.98 0.08 14.17
CA PHE A 230 12.96 -0.09 13.14
C PHE A 230 12.26 -1.44 13.29
N CYS A 231 10.94 -1.39 13.33
CA CYS A 231 10.06 -2.57 13.27
C CYS A 231 8.97 -2.32 12.24
N PHE A 232 8.58 -3.38 11.55
CA PHE A 232 7.40 -3.31 10.69
C PHE A 232 6.13 -3.00 11.50
N PRO A 233 5.14 -2.28 10.90
CA PRO A 233 3.93 -1.93 11.61
C PRO A 233 3.14 -3.17 12.02
N GLN A 234 2.61 -3.13 13.24
CA GLN A 234 1.77 -4.20 13.78
C GLN A 234 0.42 -4.26 13.03
N SER A 235 -0.08 -5.48 12.85
CA SER A 235 -1.42 -5.72 12.30
C SER A 235 -2.49 -5.11 13.22
N LYS A 236 -3.45 -4.39 12.62
CA LYS A 236 -4.61 -3.85 13.36
C LYS A 236 -5.68 -4.91 13.65
N ASN A 237 -5.50 -6.15 13.17
CA ASN A 237 -6.34 -7.35 13.36
C ASN A 237 -7.85 -7.20 13.06
N LYS A 238 -8.32 -6.02 12.64
CA LYS A 238 -9.72 -5.76 12.29
C LYS A 238 -9.88 -5.77 10.78
N LYS A 239 -10.23 -6.92 10.22
CA LYS A 239 -10.55 -7.04 8.80
C LYS A 239 -11.84 -6.32 8.46
N ILE A 240 -11.87 -5.68 7.30
CA ILE A 240 -13.01 -4.90 6.81
C ILE A 240 -13.63 -5.66 5.64
N GLY A 241 -14.97 -5.79 5.66
CA GLY A 241 -15.71 -6.39 4.55
C GLY A 241 -15.83 -5.45 3.36
N ILE A 242 -15.92 -6.04 2.18
CA ILE A 242 -16.08 -5.29 0.92
C ILE A 242 -17.46 -4.65 0.81
N GLY A 243 -18.49 -5.22 1.45
CA GLY A 243 -19.90 -4.85 1.23
C GLY A 243 -20.18 -3.35 1.33
N LYS A 244 -19.56 -2.66 2.30
CA LYS A 244 -19.72 -1.20 2.46
C LYS A 244 -19.18 -0.34 1.32
N TYR A 245 -18.40 -0.92 0.42
CA TYR A 245 -17.81 -0.23 -0.74
C TYR A 245 -18.51 -0.60 -2.04
N ILE A 246 -19.42 -1.58 -2.02
CA ILE A 246 -20.15 -2.02 -3.20
C ILE A 246 -21.13 -0.94 -3.65
N GLU A 247 -20.97 -0.51 -4.89
CA GLU A 247 -21.86 0.42 -5.57
C GLU A 247 -23.05 -0.31 -6.22
N SER A 248 -24.14 0.40 -6.53
CA SER A 248 -25.30 -0.15 -7.23
C SER A 248 -25.51 0.50 -8.58
N GLY A 249 -26.07 -0.27 -9.51
CA GLY A 249 -26.47 0.24 -10.81
C GLY A 249 -25.27 0.58 -11.71
N ILE A 250 -24.10 -0.03 -11.50
CA ILE A 250 -22.92 0.23 -12.32
C ILE A 250 -23.06 -0.40 -13.69
N GLU A 251 -23.23 0.44 -14.70
CA GLU A 251 -23.37 0.02 -16.09
C GLU A 251 -22.02 -0.35 -16.73
N GLY A 252 -22.07 -1.10 -17.82
CA GLY A 252 -20.90 -1.46 -18.62
C GLY A 252 -19.94 -2.48 -17.99
N HIS A 253 -20.26 -3.01 -16.80
CA HIS A 253 -19.43 -3.98 -16.07
C HIS A 253 -20.05 -5.38 -16.00
N SER A 254 -21.26 -5.57 -16.54
CA SER A 254 -22.01 -6.82 -16.46
C SER A 254 -21.28 -7.98 -17.15
N ILE A 255 -21.38 -9.16 -16.58
CA ILE A 255 -20.87 -10.42 -17.14
C ILE A 255 -22.04 -11.12 -17.83
N SER A 256 -21.89 -11.47 -19.11
CA SER A 256 -22.95 -12.08 -19.89
C SER A 256 -23.47 -13.37 -19.27
N LYS A 257 -24.78 -13.62 -19.36
CA LYS A 257 -25.42 -14.86 -18.85
C LYS A 257 -24.77 -16.12 -19.48
N HIS A 258 -24.39 -16.05 -20.75
CA HIS A 258 -23.69 -17.14 -21.41
C HIS A 258 -22.38 -17.48 -20.68
N LEU A 259 -21.53 -16.50 -20.38
CA LEU A 259 -20.26 -16.71 -19.68
C LEU A 259 -20.47 -17.18 -18.23
N GLN A 260 -21.53 -16.71 -17.59
CA GLN A 260 -21.89 -17.19 -16.25
C GLN A 260 -22.20 -18.69 -16.26
N GLN A 261 -23.02 -19.17 -17.19
CA GLN A 261 -23.45 -20.55 -17.27
C GLN A 261 -22.35 -21.48 -17.82
N SER A 262 -21.71 -21.08 -18.93
CA SER A 262 -20.75 -21.94 -19.63
C SER A 262 -19.38 -22.04 -18.93
N TYR A 263 -19.03 -21.05 -18.08
CA TYR A 263 -17.70 -20.99 -17.49
C TYR A 263 -17.70 -20.73 -15.97
N LEU A 264 -18.31 -19.61 -15.49
CA LEU A 264 -18.16 -19.22 -14.08
C LEU A 264 -18.83 -20.20 -13.12
N PHE A 265 -20.04 -20.65 -13.44
CA PHE A 265 -20.85 -21.54 -12.61
C PHE A 265 -21.00 -22.95 -13.18
N LYS A 266 -20.16 -23.30 -14.18
CA LYS A 266 -20.18 -24.66 -14.76
C LYS A 266 -19.92 -25.77 -13.73
N ILE A 267 -19.15 -25.47 -12.69
CA ILE A 267 -18.82 -26.38 -11.58
C ILE A 267 -19.29 -25.72 -10.30
N ASN A 268 -20.05 -26.45 -9.49
CA ASN A 268 -20.51 -25.98 -8.17
C ASN A 268 -19.49 -26.39 -7.10
N ASP A 269 -18.42 -25.59 -6.94
CA ASP A 269 -17.33 -25.78 -5.97
C ASP A 269 -17.12 -24.53 -5.09
N GLY A 270 -18.15 -23.66 -4.98
CA GLY A 270 -18.05 -22.42 -4.25
C GLY A 270 -17.21 -21.33 -4.94
N ARG A 271 -16.90 -21.48 -6.25
CA ARG A 271 -16.14 -20.51 -7.02
C ARG A 271 -16.92 -20.04 -8.25
N PRO A 272 -16.70 -18.79 -8.69
CA PRO A 272 -15.82 -17.74 -8.13
C PRO A 272 -16.35 -17.17 -6.81
N LEU A 273 -15.57 -16.31 -6.15
CA LEU A 273 -16.07 -15.54 -5.01
C LEU A 273 -17.07 -14.49 -5.51
N ILE A 274 -18.29 -14.56 -5.02
CA ILE A 274 -19.33 -13.55 -5.27
C ILE A 274 -19.50 -12.71 -4.02
N VAL A 275 -19.55 -11.41 -4.19
CA VAL A 275 -19.74 -10.44 -3.11
C VAL A 275 -20.88 -9.49 -3.42
N ASP A 276 -21.46 -8.94 -2.37
CA ASP A 276 -22.58 -7.96 -2.42
C ASP A 276 -22.44 -6.96 -1.28
N LYS A 277 -23.43 -6.08 -1.12
CA LYS A 277 -23.48 -5.07 -0.05
C LYS A 277 -23.50 -5.66 1.36
N THR A 278 -23.91 -6.91 1.53
CA THR A 278 -23.98 -7.57 2.83
C THR A 278 -22.69 -8.28 3.21
N THR A 279 -21.73 -8.39 2.27
CA THR A 279 -20.48 -9.14 2.45
C THR A 279 -19.59 -8.49 3.50
N SER A 280 -19.44 -9.13 4.64
CA SER A 280 -18.66 -8.67 5.80
C SER A 280 -17.18 -9.07 5.76
N THR A 281 -16.76 -9.85 4.76
CA THR A 281 -15.38 -10.35 4.61
C THR A 281 -14.61 -9.59 3.53
N PRO A 282 -13.26 -9.56 3.62
CA PRO A 282 -12.43 -9.01 2.54
C PRO A 282 -12.46 -9.90 1.29
N THR A 283 -12.19 -9.30 0.14
CA THR A 283 -12.08 -9.99 -1.17
C THR A 283 -10.75 -10.73 -1.31
N LYS A 284 -10.67 -11.55 -2.38
CA LYS A 284 -9.38 -12.06 -2.88
C LYS A 284 -8.52 -10.92 -3.43
N THR A 285 -7.23 -11.20 -3.65
CA THR A 285 -6.29 -10.26 -4.28
C THR A 285 -6.79 -9.82 -5.66
N LEU A 286 -6.93 -8.51 -5.87
CA LEU A 286 -7.12 -7.95 -7.21
C LEU A 286 -5.82 -8.14 -8.01
N VAL A 287 -5.92 -8.86 -9.13
CA VAL A 287 -4.78 -9.17 -10.01
C VAL A 287 -4.85 -8.39 -11.30
N ALA A 288 -3.70 -8.14 -11.95
CA ALA A 288 -3.61 -7.40 -13.21
C ALA A 288 -4.45 -8.02 -14.35
N THR A 289 -4.69 -9.32 -14.30
CA THR A 289 -5.48 -10.06 -15.28
C THR A 289 -6.97 -10.16 -14.95
N TYR A 290 -7.47 -9.39 -13.98
CA TYR A 290 -8.85 -9.44 -13.51
C TYR A 290 -9.89 -9.24 -14.64
N HIS A 291 -9.57 -8.41 -15.63
CA HIS A 291 -10.40 -8.22 -16.82
C HIS A 291 -10.69 -9.50 -17.63
N LYS A 292 -9.87 -10.56 -17.45
CA LYS A 292 -10.05 -11.86 -18.11
C LYS A 292 -11.11 -12.76 -17.46
N ILE A 293 -11.77 -12.28 -16.41
CA ILE A 293 -12.91 -12.97 -15.74
C ILE A 293 -12.50 -14.39 -15.29
N GLN A 294 -11.37 -14.52 -14.61
CA GLN A 294 -10.85 -15.83 -14.18
C GLN A 294 -11.67 -16.39 -13.00
N ARG A 295 -12.25 -17.59 -13.19
CA ARG A 295 -13.10 -18.24 -12.20
C ARG A 295 -12.39 -18.53 -10.86
N LEU A 296 -11.15 -18.95 -10.87
CA LEU A 296 -10.45 -19.38 -9.66
C LEU A 296 -9.98 -18.21 -8.78
N THR A 297 -9.53 -17.12 -9.40
CA THR A 297 -8.94 -15.97 -8.72
C THR A 297 -9.86 -14.77 -8.63
N GLY A 298 -10.94 -14.74 -9.45
CA GLY A 298 -11.85 -13.60 -9.53
C GLY A 298 -12.73 -13.45 -8.29
N THR A 299 -13.05 -12.20 -7.99
CA THR A 299 -14.14 -11.77 -7.11
C THR A 299 -15.09 -10.94 -7.95
N PHE A 300 -16.37 -11.29 -8.00
CA PHE A 300 -17.37 -10.59 -8.80
C PHE A 300 -18.49 -10.09 -7.91
N VAL A 301 -19.13 -9.02 -8.33
CA VAL A 301 -20.19 -8.34 -7.57
C VAL A 301 -21.55 -8.82 -8.06
N MET A 302 -22.41 -9.24 -7.13
CA MET A 302 -23.84 -9.38 -7.38
C MET A 302 -24.50 -8.04 -7.08
N ASP A 303 -24.86 -7.33 -8.13
CA ASP A 303 -25.53 -6.02 -8.07
C ASP A 303 -27.04 -6.22 -8.24
N ASP A 304 -27.82 -5.63 -7.34
CA ASP A 304 -29.29 -5.78 -7.34
C ASP A 304 -29.94 -5.26 -8.62
N ILE A 305 -29.30 -4.32 -9.33
CA ILE A 305 -29.84 -3.66 -10.54
C ILE A 305 -29.24 -4.28 -11.80
N THR A 306 -27.91 -4.39 -11.89
CA THR A 306 -27.24 -4.80 -13.11
C THR A 306 -26.86 -6.29 -13.14
N GLY A 307 -27.11 -7.03 -12.07
CA GLY A 307 -26.79 -8.44 -11.91
C GLY A 307 -25.28 -8.68 -11.70
N LEU A 308 -24.79 -9.84 -12.10
CA LEU A 308 -23.39 -10.21 -11.90
C LEU A 308 -22.45 -9.34 -12.75
N ARG A 309 -21.49 -8.70 -12.12
CA ARG A 309 -20.59 -7.75 -12.74
C ARG A 309 -19.15 -7.79 -12.20
N LEU A 310 -18.26 -7.17 -12.95
CA LEU A 310 -16.92 -6.83 -12.49
C LEU A 310 -16.95 -5.68 -11.48
N LEU A 311 -15.89 -5.54 -10.71
CA LEU A 311 -15.66 -4.41 -9.81
C LEU A 311 -15.65 -3.08 -10.59
N SER A 312 -16.25 -2.05 -10.00
CA SER A 312 -16.16 -0.68 -10.50
C SER A 312 -14.79 -0.06 -10.23
N GLN A 313 -14.55 1.11 -10.81
CA GLN A 313 -13.34 1.90 -10.55
C GLN A 313 -13.22 2.30 -9.06
N ASN A 314 -14.33 2.74 -8.45
CA ASN A 314 -14.31 3.16 -7.04
C ASN A 314 -14.15 1.97 -6.09
N GLU A 315 -14.72 0.83 -6.43
CA GLU A 315 -14.50 -0.42 -5.69
C GLU A 315 -13.02 -0.86 -5.76
N CYS A 316 -12.38 -0.75 -6.94
CA CYS A 316 -10.94 -1.01 -7.08
C CYS A 316 -10.09 -0.03 -6.27
N LYS A 317 -10.43 1.28 -6.26
CA LYS A 317 -9.77 2.27 -5.39
C LYS A 317 -9.87 1.88 -3.92
N ALA A 318 -11.06 1.51 -3.47
CA ALA A 318 -11.30 1.09 -2.08
C ALA A 318 -10.48 -0.17 -1.70
N LEU A 319 -10.38 -1.15 -2.60
CA LEU A 319 -9.57 -2.35 -2.40
C LEU A 319 -8.08 -2.06 -2.20
N MET A 320 -7.60 -1.00 -2.82
CA MET A 320 -6.18 -0.62 -2.80
C MET A 320 -5.89 0.57 -1.87
N GLY A 321 -6.93 1.20 -1.31
CA GLY A 321 -6.81 2.37 -0.43
C GLY A 321 -6.37 3.64 -1.15
N PHE A 322 -6.68 3.77 -2.44
CA PHE A 322 -6.49 5.00 -3.19
C PHE A 322 -7.56 6.06 -2.83
N PRO A 323 -7.23 7.35 -2.90
CA PRO A 323 -8.20 8.43 -2.71
C PRO A 323 -9.38 8.32 -3.72
N LYS A 324 -10.56 8.74 -3.32
CA LYS A 324 -11.75 8.72 -4.20
C LYS A 324 -11.55 9.59 -5.45
N GLU A 325 -10.92 10.74 -5.28
CA GLU A 325 -10.58 11.72 -6.32
C GLU A 325 -9.43 11.30 -7.23
N PHE A 326 -8.73 10.20 -6.93
CA PHE A 326 -7.66 9.69 -7.77
C PHE A 326 -8.17 9.41 -9.18
N LYS A 327 -7.56 10.06 -10.17
CA LYS A 327 -8.01 10.00 -11.58
C LYS A 327 -7.54 8.73 -12.25
N ILE A 328 -8.44 8.08 -12.97
CA ILE A 328 -8.14 6.92 -13.83
C ILE A 328 -8.87 7.17 -15.17
N SER A 329 -8.17 7.67 -16.16
CA SER A 329 -8.72 8.04 -17.48
C SER A 329 -8.35 7.05 -18.60
N VAL A 330 -7.89 5.86 -18.22
CA VAL A 330 -7.54 4.78 -19.14
C VAL A 330 -8.71 3.83 -19.35
N SER A 331 -8.58 2.93 -20.33
CA SER A 331 -9.59 1.88 -20.56
C SER A 331 -9.75 0.99 -19.32
N ARG A 332 -10.94 0.37 -19.17
CA ARG A 332 -11.24 -0.56 -18.08
C ARG A 332 -10.21 -1.68 -17.95
N THR A 333 -9.72 -2.21 -19.05
CA THR A 333 -8.65 -3.23 -19.05
C THR A 333 -7.37 -2.70 -18.43
N GLN A 334 -6.97 -1.50 -18.81
CA GLN A 334 -5.77 -0.86 -18.24
C GLN A 334 -5.97 -0.50 -16.76
N MET A 335 -7.14 -0.02 -16.38
CA MET A 335 -7.49 0.26 -14.99
C MET A 335 -7.27 -0.98 -14.09
N TYR A 336 -7.81 -2.14 -14.46
CA TYR A 336 -7.59 -3.37 -13.69
C TYR A 336 -6.13 -3.80 -13.66
N ARG A 337 -5.41 -3.63 -14.78
CA ARG A 337 -3.98 -3.92 -14.86
C ARG A 337 -3.19 -3.02 -13.91
N GLN A 338 -3.49 -1.73 -13.88
CA GLN A 338 -2.85 -0.74 -13.02
C GLN A 338 -3.10 -1.04 -11.53
N PHE A 339 -4.35 -1.19 -11.11
CA PHE A 339 -4.65 -1.54 -9.72
C PHE A 339 -4.10 -2.91 -9.32
N GLY A 340 -4.15 -3.90 -10.20
CA GLY A 340 -3.62 -5.24 -9.91
C GLY A 340 -2.11 -5.27 -9.69
N ASN A 341 -1.37 -4.42 -10.43
CA ASN A 341 0.08 -4.26 -10.29
C ASN A 341 0.47 -3.29 -9.15
N SER A 342 -0.45 -2.48 -8.67
CA SER A 342 -0.16 -1.47 -7.65
C SER A 342 -0.03 -2.07 -6.24
N VAL A 343 0.37 -1.25 -5.29
CA VAL A 343 0.45 -1.55 -3.85
C VAL A 343 -0.79 -1.06 -3.11
N ALA A 344 -1.07 -1.64 -1.94
CA ALA A 344 -2.09 -1.12 -1.03
C ALA A 344 -1.53 0.10 -0.28
N VAL A 345 -2.03 1.29 -0.59
CA VAL A 345 -1.52 2.57 -0.07
C VAL A 345 -1.45 2.62 1.46
N PRO A 346 -2.44 2.13 2.24
CA PRO A 346 -2.36 2.17 3.70
C PRO A 346 -1.25 1.30 4.30
N VAL A 347 -0.84 0.23 3.63
CA VAL A 347 0.32 -0.58 4.05
C VAL A 347 1.60 0.23 3.89
N ILE A 348 1.78 0.87 2.72
CA ILE A 348 2.93 1.72 2.44
C ILE A 348 3.01 2.87 3.44
N LYS A 349 1.89 3.56 3.69
CA LYS A 349 1.81 4.63 4.68
C LYS A 349 2.26 4.14 6.07
N SER A 350 1.74 3.00 6.53
CA SER A 350 2.10 2.47 7.85
C SER A 350 3.59 2.10 7.96
N ILE A 351 4.19 1.53 6.89
CA ILE A 351 5.63 1.26 6.85
C ILE A 351 6.41 2.59 6.85
N ALA A 352 5.99 3.55 6.04
CA ALA A 352 6.63 4.86 5.93
C ALA A 352 6.61 5.63 7.26
N GLU A 353 5.52 5.59 8.03
CA GLU A 353 5.41 6.15 9.37
C GLU A 353 6.49 5.57 10.30
N ASN A 354 6.65 4.24 10.33
CA ASN A 354 7.67 3.58 11.14
C ASN A 354 9.11 3.86 10.64
N MET A 355 9.31 3.96 9.33
CA MET A 355 10.59 4.36 8.74
C MET A 355 10.94 5.81 9.12
N LYS A 356 9.97 6.73 9.03
CA LYS A 356 10.17 8.13 9.43
C LYS A 356 10.60 8.22 10.90
N GLU A 357 9.90 7.53 11.77
CA GLU A 357 10.15 7.57 13.21
C GLU A 357 11.53 7.01 13.58
N ALA A 358 11.92 5.88 13.00
CA ALA A 358 13.12 5.16 13.40
C ALA A 358 14.37 5.54 12.57
N ILE A 359 14.22 5.80 11.28
CA ILE A 359 15.33 5.87 10.31
C ILE A 359 15.55 7.28 9.78
N LEU A 360 14.48 8.03 9.49
CA LEU A 360 14.58 9.29 8.75
C LEU A 360 14.68 10.53 9.63
N LYS A 361 14.38 10.43 10.91
CA LYS A 361 14.68 11.44 11.93
C LYS A 361 16.15 11.31 12.37
#